data_aecc176a550e201496c4af505c6b9bee
#
_entry.id   aecc176a550e201496c4af505c6b9bee
#
_cell.length_a   1.000
_cell.length_b   1.000
_cell.length_c   1.000
_cell.angle_alpha   90.00
_cell.angle_beta   90.00
_cell.angle_gamma   90.00
#
_symmetry.space_group_name_H-M   'P 1'
#
loop_
_entity.id
_entity.type
_entity.pdbx_description
1 polymer ?
#
loop_
_entity_poly.entity_id
_entity_poly.type
_entity_poly.pdbx_seq_one_letter_code
_entity_poly.pdbx_strand_id
1 'polypeptide(L)'
;MSSAIPAPAPLAAVLAFNAGNQLAVRRLGSKSGLAFTGSDLAMATARLESSFRQHTPPAEYFSCVAGGRAYRVYFVQVAGEPADAEIHFASLDALAADPAALAPALAAMLEGLDPHLVEIPYLHLGENDFIYKFRPAQERNAAIYAQDAAAGALYQSQLCTAIKVLARQHERTATGPVALDFGAVRYVIPSHFGFCLGVKNAIERAYETLAEHAGHRVFMLSELIHNPFVNEDLLRRGLRYLQTDKGVPYTTDGRAASGATGETLLWDTLTPDDIVIIPAFGATDEDKRRLVRKGIAVFPYDATCMLVEKVWKAARAYGREGYTVVIHGKHEHEETKATFSNTRRHAPAVIVRNLEEARQLGEIIASDDPAVRARFHPAFAGRHTPGFDVARHLERIAVVNQTTLLMNETLEIIEHFRDVYRRRYGDDQRVGGSSRRDTLCYATQVNQDALTRALAEPLDAAFVIGGKNSSNTYQLFRLCEQTLGVRAFFIQSEANITTHGTVDHYVYLGGSQGRTETRPLWRDHVTPKRVLVTGGASCPDGIIQQVITRINSFFPAGQLRPAAEVVRDLER
;
A
#
# COMPACT_ATOMS: atom_id res chain seq x y z
N MET A 1 -14.83 47.49 -38.86
CA MET A 1 -14.25 46.90 -37.66
C MET A 1 -15.39 46.33 -36.84
N SER A 2 -15.62 45.02 -36.93
CA SER A 2 -16.62 44.37 -36.08
C SER A 2 -16.03 44.20 -34.68
N SER A 3 -16.53 44.97 -33.71
CA SER A 3 -16.17 44.80 -32.30
C SER A 3 -16.74 43.43 -31.87
N ALA A 4 -15.87 42.43 -31.75
CA ALA A 4 -16.24 41.17 -31.10
C ALA A 4 -16.68 41.51 -29.66
N ILE A 5 -17.96 41.25 -29.34
CA ILE A 5 -18.46 41.33 -27.97
C ILE A 5 -17.61 40.34 -27.15
N PRO A 6 -16.93 40.79 -26.08
CA PRO A 6 -16.13 39.88 -25.27
C PRO A 6 -17.06 38.79 -24.72
N ALA A 7 -16.60 37.55 -24.82
CA ALA A 7 -17.33 36.42 -24.26
C ALA A 7 -17.63 36.71 -22.77
N PRO A 8 -18.85 36.45 -22.27
CA PRO A 8 -19.18 36.68 -20.88
C PRO A 8 -18.23 35.90 -19.97
N ALA A 9 -17.80 36.52 -18.86
CA ALA A 9 -16.95 35.89 -17.87
C ALA A 9 -17.58 34.58 -17.36
N PRO A 10 -16.80 33.54 -17.15
CA PRO A 10 -17.32 32.26 -16.63
C PRO A 10 -17.91 32.43 -15.23
N LEU A 11 -19.06 31.82 -14.99
CA LEU A 11 -19.66 31.73 -13.66
C LEU A 11 -18.81 30.84 -12.76
N ALA A 12 -18.86 31.04 -11.45
CA ALA A 12 -18.28 30.15 -10.48
C ALA A 12 -19.32 29.13 -9.96
N ALA A 13 -18.92 27.87 -9.82
CA ALA A 13 -19.67 26.85 -9.12
C ALA A 13 -18.76 26.17 -8.09
N VAL A 14 -19.26 26.01 -6.85
CA VAL A 14 -18.55 25.31 -5.78
C VAL A 14 -19.28 24.01 -5.50
N LEU A 15 -18.60 22.88 -5.73
CA LEU A 15 -19.06 21.55 -5.39
C LEU A 15 -18.58 21.20 -3.98
N ALA A 16 -19.51 21.12 -3.03
CA ALA A 16 -19.23 20.88 -1.64
C ALA A 16 -19.49 19.42 -1.28
N PHE A 17 -18.48 18.75 -0.75
CA PHE A 17 -18.53 17.34 -0.35
C PHE A 17 -18.41 17.21 1.16
N ASN A 18 -19.22 16.35 1.78
CA ASN A 18 -19.05 15.99 3.19
C ASN A 18 -17.92 14.96 3.38
N ALA A 19 -17.62 14.59 4.62
CA ALA A 19 -16.61 13.58 4.95
C ALA A 19 -16.91 12.19 4.34
N GLY A 20 -18.17 11.89 4.04
CA GLY A 20 -18.62 10.69 3.32
C GLY A 20 -18.53 10.79 1.81
N ASN A 21 -17.89 11.83 1.25
CA ASN A 21 -17.78 12.07 -0.19
C ASN A 21 -19.12 12.22 -0.92
N GLN A 22 -20.18 12.63 -0.20
CA GLN A 22 -21.46 12.95 -0.79
C GLN A 22 -21.51 14.42 -1.16
N LEU A 23 -22.10 14.73 -2.32
CA LEU A 23 -22.22 16.08 -2.87
C LEU A 23 -23.44 16.80 -2.29
N ALA A 24 -23.26 18.02 -1.83
CA ALA A 24 -24.35 18.90 -1.47
C ALA A 24 -25.07 19.42 -2.72
N VAL A 25 -26.34 19.07 -2.88
CA VAL A 25 -27.20 19.48 -4.00
C VAL A 25 -28.43 20.24 -3.48
N ARG A 26 -28.90 21.17 -4.28
CA ARG A 26 -30.11 21.94 -3.98
C ARG A 26 -31.33 21.29 -4.63
N ARG A 27 -32.44 21.19 -3.88
CA ARG A 27 -33.73 20.74 -4.39
C ARG A 27 -34.37 21.87 -5.21
N LEU A 28 -34.68 21.59 -6.47
CA LEU A 28 -35.31 22.49 -7.43
C LEU A 28 -36.60 21.85 -7.94
N GLY A 29 -37.68 21.91 -7.13
CA GLY A 29 -38.90 21.15 -7.39
C GLY A 29 -38.60 19.62 -7.41
N SER A 30 -38.82 18.96 -8.56
CA SER A 30 -38.51 17.55 -8.73
C SER A 30 -37.06 17.25 -9.13
N LYS A 31 -36.21 18.29 -9.28
CA LYS A 31 -34.83 18.14 -9.75
C LYS A 31 -33.81 18.49 -8.68
N SER A 32 -32.64 17.87 -8.81
CA SER A 32 -31.43 18.25 -8.09
C SER A 32 -30.60 19.23 -8.91
N GLY A 33 -30.14 20.32 -8.30
CA GLY A 33 -29.36 21.37 -8.93
C GLY A 33 -28.13 21.76 -8.13
N LEU A 34 -27.32 22.66 -8.67
CA LEU A 34 -26.16 23.22 -8.00
C LEU A 34 -26.59 24.03 -6.76
N ALA A 35 -25.96 23.75 -5.63
CA ALA A 35 -26.24 24.47 -4.38
C ALA A 35 -25.54 25.84 -4.35
N PHE A 36 -24.31 25.94 -4.82
CA PHE A 36 -23.45 27.12 -4.65
C PHE A 36 -22.91 27.61 -5.98
N THR A 37 -23.53 28.66 -6.54
CA THR A 37 -23.10 29.28 -7.80
C THR A 37 -23.08 30.80 -7.63
N GLY A 38 -22.24 31.50 -8.40
CA GLY A 38 -22.15 32.95 -8.40
C GLY A 38 -21.62 33.49 -9.72
N SER A 39 -21.67 34.84 -9.89
CA SER A 39 -20.99 35.52 -10.99
C SER A 39 -19.46 35.34 -10.92
N ASP A 40 -18.94 35.13 -9.72
CA ASP A 40 -17.54 34.91 -9.39
C ASP A 40 -17.41 33.97 -8.18
N LEU A 41 -16.16 33.62 -7.83
CA LEU A 41 -15.87 32.72 -6.72
C LEU A 41 -16.31 33.31 -5.37
N ALA A 42 -16.17 34.63 -5.16
CA ALA A 42 -16.52 35.26 -3.89
C ALA A 42 -18.03 35.13 -3.59
N MET A 43 -18.88 35.34 -4.60
CA MET A 43 -20.33 35.18 -4.45
C MET A 43 -20.72 33.72 -4.22
N ALA A 44 -20.08 32.76 -4.94
CA ALA A 44 -20.35 31.34 -4.75
C ALA A 44 -19.92 30.87 -3.35
N THR A 45 -18.77 31.34 -2.86
CA THR A 45 -18.25 31.05 -1.51
C THR A 45 -19.13 31.66 -0.42
N ALA A 46 -19.60 32.91 -0.58
CA ALA A 46 -20.52 33.53 0.39
C ALA A 46 -21.82 32.72 0.55
N ARG A 47 -22.35 32.15 -0.53
CA ARG A 47 -23.49 31.22 -0.46
C ARG A 47 -23.17 29.92 0.26
N LEU A 48 -21.95 29.38 0.05
CA LEU A 48 -21.48 28.22 0.79
C LEU A 48 -21.39 28.48 2.29
N GLU A 49 -20.79 29.64 2.67
CA GLU A 49 -20.62 30.07 4.06
C GLU A 49 -21.94 30.32 4.78
N SER A 50 -22.98 30.74 4.05
CA SER A 50 -24.33 30.85 4.61
C SER A 50 -24.94 29.50 5.01
N SER A 51 -24.47 28.40 4.41
CA SER A 51 -24.98 27.04 4.64
C SER A 51 -24.07 26.20 5.51
N PHE A 52 -22.75 26.40 5.44
CA PHE A 52 -21.75 25.63 6.18
C PHE A 52 -20.76 26.53 6.91
N ARG A 53 -20.63 26.33 8.22
CA ARG A 53 -19.70 27.12 9.06
C ARG A 53 -18.23 26.76 8.86
N GLN A 54 -17.96 25.53 8.41
CA GLN A 54 -16.60 25.01 8.23
C GLN A 54 -16.46 24.38 6.86
N HIS A 55 -15.45 24.81 6.13
CA HIS A 55 -15.07 24.26 4.83
C HIS A 55 -13.56 24.41 4.56
N THR A 56 -13.02 23.59 3.66
CA THR A 56 -11.67 23.80 3.13
C THR A 56 -11.63 25.00 2.19
N PRO A 57 -10.46 25.59 1.93
CA PRO A 57 -10.33 26.57 0.86
C PRO A 57 -10.78 25.97 -0.48
N PRO A 58 -11.45 26.75 -1.36
CA PRO A 58 -11.83 26.31 -2.68
C PRO A 58 -10.60 25.98 -3.54
N ALA A 59 -10.60 24.78 -4.16
CA ALA A 59 -9.59 24.37 -5.12
C ALA A 59 -10.20 24.37 -6.54
N GLU A 60 -9.52 24.99 -7.51
CA GLU A 60 -9.95 25.02 -8.91
C GLU A 60 -9.38 23.81 -9.66
N TYR A 61 -10.26 23.06 -10.32
CA TYR A 61 -9.87 21.83 -11.03
C TYR A 61 -10.25 21.84 -12.50
N PHE A 62 -11.44 22.32 -12.89
CA PHE A 62 -11.83 22.29 -14.29
C PHE A 62 -12.84 23.37 -14.68
N SER A 63 -12.94 23.59 -16.00
CA SER A 63 -13.97 24.43 -16.61
C SER A 63 -14.95 23.57 -17.41
N CYS A 64 -16.21 23.89 -17.38
CA CYS A 64 -17.24 23.24 -18.19
C CYS A 64 -18.20 24.25 -18.80
N VAL A 65 -18.97 23.81 -19.81
CA VAL A 65 -20.03 24.60 -20.43
C VAL A 65 -21.36 23.87 -20.25
N ALA A 66 -22.34 24.56 -19.68
CA ALA A 66 -23.69 24.03 -19.50
C ALA A 66 -24.73 25.08 -19.86
N GLY A 67 -25.73 24.71 -20.66
CA GLY A 67 -26.79 25.62 -21.10
C GLY A 67 -26.27 26.89 -21.81
N GLY A 68 -25.18 26.79 -22.55
CA GLY A 68 -24.53 27.90 -23.24
C GLY A 68 -23.74 28.86 -22.33
N ARG A 69 -23.56 28.55 -21.04
CA ARG A 69 -22.76 29.31 -20.09
C ARG A 69 -21.50 28.57 -19.69
N ALA A 70 -20.39 29.29 -19.62
CA ALA A 70 -19.11 28.74 -19.11
C ALA A 70 -19.08 28.81 -17.57
N TYR A 71 -18.52 27.79 -16.95
CA TYR A 71 -18.33 27.70 -15.50
C TYR A 71 -16.87 27.36 -15.17
N ARG A 72 -16.38 27.96 -14.08
CA ARG A 72 -15.23 27.45 -13.32
C ARG A 72 -15.74 26.66 -12.13
N VAL A 73 -15.34 25.40 -12.03
CA VAL A 73 -15.80 24.47 -10.98
C VAL A 73 -14.72 24.33 -9.92
N TYR A 74 -15.08 24.64 -8.71
CA TYR A 74 -14.23 24.58 -7.51
C TYR A 74 -14.74 23.49 -6.59
N PHE A 75 -13.83 22.86 -5.84
CA PHE A 75 -14.15 21.81 -4.87
C PHE A 75 -13.84 22.27 -3.46
N VAL A 76 -14.69 21.87 -2.51
CA VAL A 76 -14.48 22.05 -1.08
C VAL A 76 -14.94 20.83 -0.31
N GLN A 77 -14.32 20.59 0.83
CA GLN A 77 -14.89 19.72 1.86
C GLN A 77 -15.59 20.58 2.89
N VAL A 78 -16.77 20.12 3.33
CA VAL A 78 -17.60 20.81 4.35
C VAL A 78 -17.81 19.90 5.56
N ALA A 79 -18.02 20.52 6.72
CA ALA A 79 -18.38 19.82 7.95
C ALA A 79 -19.77 20.22 8.44
N GLY A 80 -20.50 19.24 8.99
CA GLY A 80 -21.86 19.43 9.52
C GLY A 80 -22.95 19.39 8.47
N GLU A 81 -24.19 19.53 8.93
CA GLU A 81 -25.37 19.57 8.07
C GLU A 81 -25.61 21.00 7.52
N PRO A 82 -26.18 21.11 6.30
CA PRO A 82 -26.47 22.41 5.72
C PRO A 82 -27.55 23.15 6.53
N ALA A 83 -27.34 24.44 6.76
CA ALA A 83 -28.33 25.29 7.43
C ALA A 83 -29.59 25.54 6.58
N ASP A 84 -29.49 25.40 5.25
CA ASP A 84 -30.58 25.56 4.29
C ASP A 84 -31.24 24.19 4.04
N ALA A 85 -32.51 24.04 4.41
CA ALA A 85 -33.29 22.80 4.27
C ALA A 85 -33.51 22.35 2.81
N GLU A 86 -33.31 23.22 1.83
CA GLU A 86 -33.37 22.87 0.41
C GLU A 86 -32.10 22.15 -0.06
N ILE A 87 -31.02 22.17 0.76
CA ILE A 87 -29.76 21.51 0.44
C ILE A 87 -29.71 20.18 1.18
N HIS A 88 -29.31 19.14 0.47
CA HIS A 88 -29.10 17.80 1.04
C HIS A 88 -27.88 17.14 0.39
N PHE A 89 -27.30 16.15 1.08
CA PHE A 89 -26.21 15.36 0.55
C PHE A 89 -26.72 14.16 -0.25
N ALA A 90 -26.06 13.88 -1.37
CA ALA A 90 -26.34 12.72 -2.21
C ALA A 90 -25.02 12.09 -2.74
N SER A 91 -24.96 10.77 -2.85
CA SER A 91 -23.87 10.10 -3.51
C SER A 91 -23.93 10.33 -5.02
N LEU A 92 -22.77 10.32 -5.69
CA LEU A 92 -22.71 10.53 -7.14
C LEU A 92 -23.44 9.42 -7.90
N ASP A 93 -23.39 8.17 -7.41
CA ASP A 93 -24.12 7.05 -8.02
C ASP A 93 -25.64 7.23 -7.89
N ALA A 94 -26.13 7.74 -6.75
CA ALA A 94 -27.55 8.06 -6.59
C ALA A 94 -28.01 9.17 -7.54
N LEU A 95 -27.17 10.19 -7.74
CA LEU A 95 -27.46 11.27 -8.70
C LEU A 95 -27.42 10.74 -10.15
N ALA A 96 -26.50 9.84 -10.47
CA ALA A 96 -26.37 9.26 -11.80
C ALA A 96 -27.47 8.23 -12.12
N ALA A 97 -28.17 7.68 -11.13
CA ALA A 97 -29.24 6.70 -11.32
C ALA A 97 -30.47 7.28 -12.03
N ASP A 98 -30.75 8.60 -11.84
CA ASP A 98 -31.82 9.29 -12.56
C ASP A 98 -31.32 10.61 -13.18
N PRO A 99 -30.68 10.56 -14.36
CA PRO A 99 -30.20 11.76 -15.05
C PRO A 99 -31.31 12.77 -15.41
N ALA A 100 -32.56 12.33 -15.54
CA ALA A 100 -33.68 13.22 -15.86
C ALA A 100 -34.06 14.10 -14.65
N ALA A 101 -33.77 13.65 -13.45
CA ALA A 101 -33.93 14.41 -12.22
C ALA A 101 -32.80 15.42 -11.97
N LEU A 102 -31.81 15.55 -12.85
CA LEU A 102 -30.75 16.54 -12.72
C LEU A 102 -31.07 17.83 -13.48
N ALA A 103 -30.70 18.97 -12.89
CA ALA A 103 -30.65 20.22 -13.61
C ALA A 103 -29.47 20.19 -14.61
N PRO A 104 -29.61 20.80 -15.82
CA PRO A 104 -28.60 20.66 -16.89
C PRO A 104 -27.17 21.07 -16.48
N ALA A 105 -27.04 22.10 -15.63
CA ALA A 105 -25.73 22.55 -15.16
C ALA A 105 -25.06 21.51 -14.24
N LEU A 106 -25.82 20.88 -13.35
CA LEU A 106 -25.29 19.82 -12.48
C LEU A 106 -24.89 18.60 -13.31
N ALA A 107 -25.74 18.16 -14.25
CA ALA A 107 -25.46 17.03 -15.13
C ALA A 107 -24.13 17.22 -15.89
N ALA A 108 -23.94 18.38 -16.53
CA ALA A 108 -22.69 18.69 -17.24
C ALA A 108 -21.44 18.71 -16.33
N MET A 109 -21.58 19.14 -15.08
CA MET A 109 -20.45 19.13 -14.14
C MET A 109 -20.11 17.71 -13.67
N LEU A 110 -21.11 16.87 -13.46
CA LEU A 110 -20.88 15.46 -13.08
C LEU A 110 -20.17 14.66 -14.17
N GLU A 111 -20.40 14.97 -15.46
CA GLU A 111 -19.65 14.35 -16.58
C GLU A 111 -18.16 14.69 -16.52
N GLY A 112 -17.79 15.93 -16.14
CA GLY A 112 -16.39 16.38 -16.03
C GLY A 112 -15.69 16.00 -14.73
N LEU A 113 -16.40 15.44 -13.75
CA LEU A 113 -15.93 15.27 -12.39
C LEU A 113 -14.98 14.05 -12.20
N ASP A 114 -15.13 13.00 -12.99
CA ASP A 114 -14.48 11.70 -12.76
C ASP A 114 -12.95 11.76 -12.58
N PRO A 115 -12.17 12.56 -13.34
CA PRO A 115 -10.73 12.68 -13.14
C PRO A 115 -10.31 13.22 -11.76
N HIS A 116 -11.20 13.99 -11.09
CA HIS A 116 -10.92 14.71 -9.85
C HIS A 116 -11.36 13.98 -8.58
N LEU A 117 -12.15 12.91 -8.72
CA LEU A 117 -12.75 12.18 -7.59
C LEU A 117 -11.74 11.67 -6.56
N VAL A 118 -10.55 11.26 -7.02
CA VAL A 118 -9.50 10.75 -6.12
C VAL A 118 -8.91 11.80 -5.18
N GLU A 119 -9.06 13.08 -5.49
CA GLU A 119 -8.49 14.17 -4.70
C GLU A 119 -9.48 14.72 -3.68
N ILE A 120 -10.78 14.56 -3.95
CA ILE A 120 -11.87 15.08 -3.09
C ILE A 120 -11.73 14.67 -1.61
N PRO A 121 -11.45 13.39 -1.28
CA PRO A 121 -11.32 12.98 0.12
C PRO A 121 -10.15 13.65 0.87
N TYR A 122 -9.20 14.24 0.14
CA TYR A 122 -7.92 14.73 0.68
C TYR A 122 -7.73 16.25 0.53
N LEU A 123 -8.77 17.02 0.17
CA LEU A 123 -8.70 18.47 -0.06
C LEU A 123 -8.18 19.28 1.15
N HIS A 124 -8.34 18.73 2.37
CA HIS A 124 -7.86 19.35 3.61
C HIS A 124 -6.39 19.11 3.91
N LEU A 125 -5.71 18.25 3.13
CA LEU A 125 -4.29 17.94 3.33
C LEU A 125 -3.41 18.91 2.56
N GLY A 126 -2.36 19.37 3.22
CA GLY A 126 -1.26 20.10 2.57
C GLY A 126 -0.35 19.17 1.75
N GLU A 127 0.48 19.77 0.88
CA GLU A 127 1.37 19.02 -0.02
C GLU A 127 2.34 18.07 0.72
N ASN A 128 2.74 18.42 1.95
CA ASN A 128 3.65 17.64 2.77
C ASN A 128 2.94 16.77 3.82
N ASP A 129 1.62 16.83 3.91
CA ASP A 129 0.86 16.00 4.82
C ASP A 129 0.71 14.58 4.29
N PHE A 130 0.64 13.62 5.20
CA PHE A 130 0.41 12.21 4.92
C PHE A 130 -0.98 11.81 5.40
N ILE A 131 -1.64 10.93 4.66
CA ILE A 131 -3.00 10.45 4.95
C ILE A 131 -3.06 9.87 6.36
N TYR A 132 -2.11 9.02 6.69
CA TYR A 132 -2.03 8.38 8.00
C TYR A 132 -0.62 8.49 8.58
N LYS A 133 -0.44 9.44 9.49
CA LYS A 133 0.86 9.66 10.16
C LYS A 133 1.14 8.56 11.18
N PHE A 134 2.40 8.20 11.35
CA PHE A 134 2.81 7.28 12.40
C PHE A 134 2.51 7.89 13.77
N ARG A 135 1.76 7.16 14.58
CA ARG A 135 1.45 7.58 15.94
C ARG A 135 2.69 7.43 16.83
N PRO A 136 2.97 8.39 17.70
CA PRO A 136 3.95 8.21 18.77
C PRO A 136 3.56 7.04 19.68
N ALA A 137 4.53 6.45 20.36
CA ALA A 137 4.30 5.24 21.18
C ALA A 137 3.21 5.43 22.26
N GLN A 138 3.07 6.66 22.77
CA GLN A 138 2.09 7.02 23.80
C GLN A 138 0.64 7.02 23.30
N GLU A 139 0.45 7.24 22.01
CA GLU A 139 -0.87 7.30 21.37
C GLU A 139 -1.30 5.95 20.76
N ARG A 140 -0.46 4.90 20.91
CA ARG A 140 -0.72 3.59 20.34
C ARG A 140 -1.60 2.76 21.26
N ASN A 141 -2.62 2.16 20.67
CA ASN A 141 -3.52 1.27 21.40
C ASN A 141 -2.95 -0.16 21.46
N ALA A 142 -2.04 -0.39 22.43
CA ALA A 142 -1.46 -1.72 22.61
C ALA A 142 -2.48 -2.77 23.11
N ALA A 143 -3.62 -2.33 23.66
CA ALA A 143 -4.66 -3.24 24.17
C ALA A 143 -5.31 -4.10 23.09
N ILE A 144 -5.31 -3.65 21.82
CA ILE A 144 -5.83 -4.43 20.70
C ILE A 144 -5.12 -5.78 20.52
N TYR A 145 -3.83 -5.86 20.90
CA TYR A 145 -3.03 -7.08 20.78
C TYR A 145 -3.24 -8.07 21.93
N ALA A 146 -4.10 -7.74 22.89
CA ALA A 146 -4.43 -8.55 24.06
C ALA A 146 -5.94 -8.66 24.33
N GLN A 147 -6.78 -8.36 23.34
CA GLN A 147 -8.25 -8.35 23.48
C GLN A 147 -8.81 -9.72 23.92
N ASP A 148 -8.21 -10.80 23.44
CA ASP A 148 -8.55 -12.16 23.77
C ASP A 148 -7.31 -13.08 23.67
N ALA A 149 -7.47 -14.34 24.05
CA ALA A 149 -6.39 -15.32 24.02
C ALA A 149 -5.82 -15.55 22.62
N ALA A 150 -6.64 -15.47 21.56
CA ALA A 150 -6.21 -15.68 20.19
C ALA A 150 -5.34 -14.50 19.71
N ALA A 151 -5.77 -13.26 19.96
CA ALA A 151 -4.97 -12.07 19.67
C ALA A 151 -3.66 -12.08 20.46
N GLY A 152 -3.69 -12.42 21.77
CA GLY A 152 -2.50 -12.54 22.59
C GLY A 152 -1.51 -13.56 22.02
N ALA A 153 -1.98 -14.75 21.65
CA ALA A 153 -1.14 -15.80 21.08
C ALA A 153 -0.56 -15.41 19.70
N LEU A 154 -1.30 -14.64 18.90
CA LEU A 154 -0.87 -14.20 17.58
C LEU A 154 0.16 -13.06 17.66
N TYR A 155 -0.11 -12.03 18.46
CA TYR A 155 0.65 -10.78 18.41
C TYR A 155 1.72 -10.64 19.49
N GLN A 156 1.58 -11.34 20.62
CA GLN A 156 2.46 -11.14 21.77
C GLN A 156 3.53 -12.23 21.89
N SER A 157 4.72 -11.80 22.27
CA SER A 157 5.85 -12.67 22.60
C SER A 157 6.75 -11.97 23.61
N GLN A 158 6.90 -12.56 24.79
CA GLN A 158 7.84 -12.07 25.80
C GLN A 158 9.27 -12.10 25.27
N LEU A 159 9.63 -13.18 24.58
CA LEU A 159 10.96 -13.35 24.00
C LEU A 159 11.27 -12.27 22.95
N CYS A 160 10.37 -12.08 21.97
CA CYS A 160 10.55 -11.05 20.95
C CYS A 160 10.56 -9.63 21.56
N THR A 161 9.77 -9.39 22.59
CA THR A 161 9.77 -8.10 23.31
C THR A 161 11.12 -7.84 23.96
N ALA A 162 11.69 -8.81 24.70
CA ALA A 162 13.01 -8.68 25.32
C ALA A 162 14.11 -8.41 24.29
N ILE A 163 14.11 -9.16 23.17
CA ILE A 163 15.06 -8.94 22.07
C ILE A 163 14.94 -7.52 21.49
N LYS A 164 13.72 -7.04 21.27
CA LYS A 164 13.48 -5.71 20.70
C LYS A 164 13.84 -4.58 21.67
N VAL A 165 13.66 -4.79 22.97
CA VAL A 165 14.12 -3.84 24.01
C VAL A 165 15.64 -3.76 24.01
N LEU A 166 16.32 -4.90 24.01
CA LEU A 166 17.79 -4.96 23.94
C LEU A 166 18.31 -4.28 22.66
N ALA A 167 17.74 -4.58 21.51
CA ALA A 167 18.13 -3.96 20.24
C ALA A 167 17.97 -2.44 20.25
N ARG A 168 16.92 -1.90 20.89
CA ARG A 168 16.68 -0.44 20.98
C ARG A 168 17.68 0.27 21.90
N GLN A 169 18.15 -0.37 22.95
CA GLN A 169 19.17 0.21 23.84
C GLN A 169 20.47 0.52 23.08
N HIS A 170 20.69 -0.18 21.97
CA HIS A 170 21.88 -0.09 21.14
C HIS A 170 21.63 0.53 19.76
N GLU A 171 20.51 1.22 19.53
CA GLU A 171 20.12 1.77 18.22
C GLU A 171 21.16 2.70 17.57
N ARG A 172 22.08 3.26 18.34
CA ARG A 172 23.16 4.14 17.84
C ARG A 172 24.49 3.43 17.58
N THR A 173 24.61 2.16 17.92
CA THR A 173 25.77 1.32 17.63
C THR A 173 25.35 0.18 16.73
N ALA A 174 26.19 -0.21 15.75
CA ALA A 174 25.91 -1.32 14.85
C ALA A 174 25.74 -2.60 15.70
N THR A 175 24.50 -2.92 16.02
CA THR A 175 24.18 -4.08 16.86
C THR A 175 24.23 -5.34 16.02
N GLY A 176 25.01 -6.32 16.48
CA GLY A 176 25.00 -7.69 15.96
C GLY A 176 23.65 -8.37 16.22
N PRO A 177 23.47 -9.60 15.68
CA PRO A 177 22.30 -10.41 16.02
C PRO A 177 22.28 -10.75 17.51
N VAL A 178 21.09 -10.99 18.05
CA VAL A 178 20.89 -11.45 19.43
C VAL A 178 20.95 -12.97 19.45
N ALA A 179 21.78 -13.52 20.31
CA ALA A 179 21.88 -14.96 20.52
C ALA A 179 21.00 -15.40 21.70
N LEU A 180 20.16 -16.42 21.49
CA LEU A 180 19.33 -17.04 22.52
C LEU A 180 19.86 -18.45 22.78
N ASP A 181 20.43 -18.68 23.93
CA ASP A 181 21.01 -19.99 24.29
C ASP A 181 20.02 -20.84 25.08
N PHE A 182 19.41 -21.80 24.39
CA PHE A 182 18.55 -22.83 25.01
C PHE A 182 19.30 -24.12 25.33
N GLY A 183 20.63 -24.16 25.29
CA GLY A 183 21.42 -25.38 25.51
C GLY A 183 21.61 -26.19 24.25
N ALA A 184 20.75 -27.17 24.00
CA ALA A 184 20.81 -28.01 22.79
C ALA A 184 20.58 -27.26 21.47
N VAL A 185 19.98 -26.09 21.52
CA VAL A 185 19.77 -25.20 20.37
C VAL A 185 20.08 -23.75 20.74
N ARG A 186 20.76 -23.05 19.84
CA ARG A 186 21.04 -21.61 19.93
C ARG A 186 20.38 -20.91 18.77
N TYR A 187 19.55 -19.93 19.07
CA TYR A 187 18.93 -19.10 18.04
C TYR A 187 19.74 -17.85 17.79
N VAL A 188 19.87 -17.50 16.53
CA VAL A 188 20.43 -16.23 16.06
C VAL A 188 19.27 -15.40 15.53
N ILE A 189 18.95 -14.32 16.23
CA ILE A 189 17.83 -13.46 15.87
C ILE A 189 18.40 -12.13 15.36
N PRO A 190 18.07 -11.68 14.12
CA PRO A 190 18.46 -10.35 13.65
C PRO A 190 17.98 -9.26 14.61
N SER A 191 18.74 -8.17 14.74
CA SER A 191 18.34 -7.04 15.62
C SER A 191 17.02 -6.36 15.20
N HIS A 192 16.63 -6.51 13.93
CA HIS A 192 15.37 -5.99 13.40
C HIS A 192 14.64 -7.10 12.65
N PHE A 193 13.39 -7.33 13.01
CA PHE A 193 12.52 -8.39 12.47
C PHE A 193 11.06 -8.14 12.81
N GLY A 194 10.15 -8.82 12.10
CA GLY A 194 8.71 -8.77 12.36
C GLY A 194 8.08 -7.41 11.99
N PHE A 195 6.96 -7.09 12.60
CA PHE A 195 6.13 -5.94 12.24
C PHE A 195 6.88 -4.62 12.16
N CYS A 196 6.79 -3.96 11.00
CA CYS A 196 7.17 -2.56 10.86
C CYS A 196 6.06 -1.62 11.38
N LEU A 197 6.39 -0.32 11.53
CA LEU A 197 5.42 0.69 12.00
C LEU A 197 4.22 0.84 11.06
N GLY A 198 4.43 0.78 9.74
CA GLY A 198 3.34 0.90 8.77
C GLY A 198 2.32 -0.24 8.92
N VAL A 199 2.78 -1.47 9.07
CA VAL A 199 1.93 -2.64 9.32
C VAL A 199 1.18 -2.50 10.65
N LYS A 200 1.86 -2.10 11.73
CA LYS A 200 1.21 -1.90 13.03
C LYS A 200 0.10 -0.85 12.95
N ASN A 201 0.35 0.28 12.28
CA ASN A 201 -0.65 1.32 12.10
C ASN A 201 -1.89 0.83 11.33
N ALA A 202 -1.70 0.03 10.28
CA ALA A 202 -2.80 -0.53 9.52
C ALA A 202 -3.65 -1.50 10.35
N ILE A 203 -3.00 -2.38 11.13
CA ILE A 203 -3.68 -3.31 12.04
C ILE A 203 -4.47 -2.53 13.10
N GLU A 204 -3.83 -1.55 13.77
CA GLU A 204 -4.47 -0.71 14.78
C GLU A 204 -5.69 0.01 14.22
N ARG A 205 -5.60 0.58 13.00
CA ARG A 205 -6.74 1.20 12.31
C ARG A 205 -7.88 0.22 12.10
N ALA A 206 -7.60 -1.00 11.64
CA ALA A 206 -8.64 -1.98 11.40
C ALA A 206 -9.38 -2.40 12.68
N TYR A 207 -8.65 -2.64 13.77
CA TYR A 207 -9.25 -2.99 15.06
C TYR A 207 -10.05 -1.84 15.68
N GLU A 208 -9.53 -0.61 15.62
CA GLU A 208 -10.22 0.58 16.12
C GLU A 208 -11.51 0.81 15.35
N THR A 209 -11.46 0.71 14.02
CA THR A 209 -12.66 0.87 13.17
C THR A 209 -13.74 -0.14 13.56
N LEU A 210 -13.38 -1.40 13.81
CA LEU A 210 -14.34 -2.40 14.26
C LEU A 210 -14.94 -2.07 15.63
N ALA A 211 -14.12 -1.57 16.56
CA ALA A 211 -14.57 -1.25 17.92
C ALA A 211 -15.44 0.03 17.95
N GLU A 212 -15.09 1.05 17.19
CA GLU A 212 -15.77 2.35 17.14
C GLU A 212 -17.08 2.29 16.36
N HIS A 213 -17.22 1.37 15.41
CA HIS A 213 -18.34 1.29 14.50
C HIS A 213 -19.09 -0.05 14.61
N ALA A 214 -19.28 -0.54 15.83
CA ALA A 214 -20.10 -1.72 16.10
C ALA A 214 -21.54 -1.50 15.58
N GLY A 215 -21.97 -2.27 14.60
CA GLY A 215 -23.28 -2.12 13.94
C GLY A 215 -23.21 -1.65 12.48
N HIS A 216 -22.09 -1.15 12.01
CA HIS A 216 -21.84 -0.91 10.59
C HIS A 216 -21.23 -2.14 9.93
N ARG A 217 -21.48 -2.30 8.63
CA ARG A 217 -20.73 -3.28 7.84
C ARG A 217 -19.34 -2.69 7.55
N VAL A 218 -18.29 -3.37 7.99
CA VAL A 218 -16.92 -2.96 7.78
C VAL A 218 -16.25 -3.89 6.78
N PHE A 219 -15.72 -3.33 5.72
CA PHE A 219 -15.01 -4.04 4.67
C PHE A 219 -13.55 -3.64 4.64
N MET A 220 -12.70 -4.51 4.13
CA MET A 220 -11.38 -4.19 3.62
C MET A 220 -11.42 -4.23 2.10
N LEU A 221 -10.76 -3.27 1.45
CA LEU A 221 -10.67 -3.25 -0.01
C LEU A 221 -10.06 -4.57 -0.52
N SER A 222 -8.91 -4.98 0.06
CA SER A 222 -8.27 -6.26 -0.15
C SER A 222 -7.58 -6.72 1.16
N GLU A 223 -6.67 -7.69 1.13
CA GLU A 223 -5.89 -8.07 2.30
C GLU A 223 -5.21 -6.84 2.94
N LEU A 224 -5.39 -6.68 4.25
CA LEU A 224 -4.81 -5.53 4.98
C LEU A 224 -3.29 -5.53 4.91
N ILE A 225 -2.72 -6.70 5.07
CA ILE A 225 -1.29 -7.02 4.97
C ILE A 225 -1.13 -8.45 4.44
N HIS A 226 0.02 -8.78 3.87
CA HIS A 226 0.30 -10.14 3.40
C HIS A 226 0.67 -11.08 4.56
N ASN A 227 -0.29 -11.32 5.45
CA ASN A 227 -0.19 -12.34 6.50
C ASN A 227 -1.56 -13.00 6.73
N PRO A 228 -1.70 -14.31 6.43
CA PRO A 228 -3.00 -14.99 6.49
C PRO A 228 -3.59 -15.02 7.91
N PHE A 229 -2.77 -15.18 8.95
CA PHE A 229 -3.24 -15.28 10.33
C PHE A 229 -3.84 -13.96 10.83
N VAL A 230 -3.24 -12.81 10.44
CA VAL A 230 -3.79 -11.49 10.75
C VAL A 230 -5.09 -11.27 10.00
N ASN A 231 -5.12 -11.61 8.71
CA ASN A 231 -6.31 -11.46 7.88
C ASN A 231 -7.47 -12.36 8.36
N GLU A 232 -7.17 -13.62 8.73
CA GLU A 232 -8.16 -14.54 9.31
C GLU A 232 -8.70 -14.04 10.67
N ASP A 233 -7.86 -13.46 11.51
CA ASP A 233 -8.29 -12.88 12.78
C ASP A 233 -9.26 -11.71 12.55
N LEU A 234 -8.96 -10.83 11.61
CA LEU A 234 -9.85 -9.72 11.24
C LEU A 234 -11.18 -10.22 10.62
N LEU A 235 -11.14 -11.25 9.78
CA LEU A 235 -12.35 -11.86 9.22
C LEU A 235 -13.23 -12.49 10.31
N ARG A 236 -12.64 -13.17 11.30
CA ARG A 236 -13.37 -13.70 12.46
C ARG A 236 -14.06 -12.61 13.29
N ARG A 237 -13.52 -11.39 13.27
CA ARG A 237 -14.08 -10.21 13.95
C ARG A 237 -15.16 -9.50 13.13
N GLY A 238 -15.52 -10.01 11.95
CA GLY A 238 -16.62 -9.51 11.13
C GLY A 238 -16.21 -8.66 9.92
N LEU A 239 -14.93 -8.42 9.70
CA LEU A 239 -14.46 -7.80 8.45
C LEU A 239 -14.72 -8.70 7.24
N ARG A 240 -14.91 -8.10 6.07
CA ARG A 240 -15.04 -8.81 4.78
C ARG A 240 -14.17 -8.14 3.73
N TYR A 241 -13.71 -8.90 2.75
CA TYR A 241 -12.96 -8.38 1.60
C TYR A 241 -13.90 -8.01 0.47
N LEU A 242 -13.61 -6.89 -0.23
CA LEU A 242 -14.28 -6.53 -1.47
C LEU A 242 -13.65 -7.21 -2.69
N GLN A 243 -12.34 -7.46 -2.64
CA GLN A 243 -11.57 -8.07 -3.72
C GLN A 243 -10.35 -8.84 -3.21
N THR A 244 -9.81 -9.70 -4.06
CA THR A 244 -8.57 -10.44 -3.80
C THR A 244 -7.35 -9.51 -3.86
N ASP A 245 -6.17 -10.01 -3.46
CA ASP A 245 -4.86 -9.38 -3.64
C ASP A 245 -4.54 -9.03 -5.11
N LYS A 246 -5.19 -9.68 -6.06
CA LYS A 246 -5.06 -9.40 -7.50
C LYS A 246 -6.09 -8.41 -8.04
N GLY A 247 -7.00 -7.94 -7.19
CA GLY A 247 -8.07 -7.01 -7.57
C GLY A 247 -9.28 -7.70 -8.22
N VAL A 248 -9.43 -9.03 -8.07
CA VAL A 248 -10.63 -9.74 -8.52
C VAL A 248 -11.72 -9.55 -7.46
N PRO A 249 -12.89 -8.97 -7.81
CA PRO A 249 -13.96 -8.73 -6.86
C PRO A 249 -14.49 -10.02 -6.23
N TYR A 250 -14.98 -9.94 -4.99
CA TYR A 250 -15.74 -11.01 -4.36
C TYR A 250 -17.23 -10.86 -4.63
N THR A 251 -17.88 -12.00 -4.86
CA THR A 251 -19.34 -12.13 -4.94
C THR A 251 -19.97 -12.12 -3.55
N THR A 252 -21.27 -11.89 -3.47
CA THR A 252 -22.02 -11.86 -2.21
C THR A 252 -22.01 -13.19 -1.45
N ASP A 253 -21.74 -14.30 -2.13
CA ASP A 253 -21.54 -15.63 -1.53
C ASP A 253 -20.08 -15.92 -1.12
N GLY A 254 -19.19 -14.91 -1.22
CA GLY A 254 -17.82 -14.97 -0.71
C GLY A 254 -16.80 -15.65 -1.63
N ARG A 255 -17.14 -15.90 -2.90
CA ARG A 255 -16.22 -16.44 -3.91
C ARG A 255 -15.59 -15.31 -4.72
N ALA A 256 -14.39 -15.51 -5.23
CA ALA A 256 -13.83 -14.61 -6.23
C ALA A 256 -14.68 -14.70 -7.51
N ALA A 257 -15.03 -13.52 -8.07
CA ALA A 257 -15.87 -13.46 -9.26
C ALA A 257 -15.17 -14.12 -10.45
N SER A 258 -15.94 -14.88 -11.21
CA SER A 258 -15.47 -15.54 -12.45
C SER A 258 -15.70 -14.68 -13.69
N GLY A 259 -16.46 -13.59 -13.55
CA GLY A 259 -16.94 -12.76 -14.67
C GLY A 259 -18.18 -13.34 -15.38
N ALA A 260 -18.82 -14.34 -14.79
CA ALA A 260 -20.04 -14.91 -15.34
C ALA A 260 -21.22 -13.93 -15.22
N THR A 261 -22.11 -13.97 -16.22
CA THR A 261 -23.33 -13.14 -16.21
C THR A 261 -24.23 -13.52 -15.02
N GLY A 262 -24.68 -12.53 -14.26
CA GLY A 262 -25.60 -12.71 -13.14
C GLY A 262 -24.90 -12.86 -11.76
N GLU A 263 -23.58 -12.79 -11.69
CA GLU A 263 -22.87 -12.67 -10.41
C GLU A 263 -23.17 -11.31 -9.77
N THR A 264 -23.57 -11.31 -8.49
CA THR A 264 -23.72 -10.09 -7.69
C THR A 264 -22.45 -9.89 -6.87
N LEU A 265 -21.79 -8.75 -7.08
CA LEU A 265 -20.54 -8.43 -6.40
C LEU A 265 -20.81 -7.75 -5.05
N LEU A 266 -19.95 -7.98 -4.05
CA LEU A 266 -20.00 -7.24 -2.79
C LEU A 266 -19.87 -5.72 -3.02
N TRP A 267 -19.10 -5.30 -4.00
CA TRP A 267 -19.00 -3.91 -4.43
C TRP A 267 -20.37 -3.28 -4.76
N ASP A 268 -21.28 -4.05 -5.36
CA ASP A 268 -22.59 -3.53 -5.79
C ASP A 268 -23.56 -3.38 -4.63
N THR A 269 -23.30 -4.06 -3.51
CA THR A 269 -24.10 -3.99 -2.29
C THR A 269 -23.72 -2.85 -1.35
N LEU A 270 -22.61 -2.14 -1.64
CA LEU A 270 -22.13 -1.07 -0.79
C LEU A 270 -23.06 0.14 -0.82
N THR A 271 -23.27 0.71 0.36
CA THR A 271 -24.08 1.92 0.62
C THR A 271 -23.21 2.98 1.30
N PRO A 272 -23.65 4.24 1.36
CA PRO A 272 -22.92 5.30 2.08
C PRO A 272 -22.69 5.03 3.58
N ASP A 273 -23.47 4.13 4.19
CA ASP A 273 -23.33 3.77 5.61
C ASP A 273 -22.25 2.71 5.85
N ASP A 274 -21.69 2.13 4.79
CA ASP A 274 -20.65 1.13 4.89
C ASP A 274 -19.27 1.76 5.06
N ILE A 275 -18.40 1.05 5.75
CA ILE A 275 -17.02 1.47 5.95
C ILE A 275 -16.10 0.57 5.12
N VAL A 276 -15.18 1.18 4.37
CA VAL A 276 -14.18 0.45 3.59
C VAL A 276 -12.78 0.90 3.98
N ILE A 277 -12.01 -0.02 4.55
CA ILE A 277 -10.61 0.23 4.93
C ILE A 277 -9.72 -0.02 3.70
N ILE A 278 -8.91 0.97 3.36
CA ILE A 278 -7.86 0.84 2.35
C ILE A 278 -6.62 0.22 3.02
N PRO A 279 -6.01 -0.83 2.43
CA PRO A 279 -4.89 -1.53 3.03
C PRO A 279 -3.59 -0.72 3.06
N ALA A 280 -2.59 -1.23 3.78
CA ALA A 280 -1.27 -0.59 3.91
C ALA A 280 -0.55 -0.35 2.57
N PHE A 281 -0.88 -1.10 1.54
CA PHE A 281 -0.31 -0.97 0.18
C PHE A 281 -0.90 0.18 -0.63
N GLY A 282 -1.98 0.80 -0.14
CA GLY A 282 -2.77 1.78 -0.86
C GLY A 282 -3.84 1.15 -1.76
N ALA A 283 -4.48 1.99 -2.56
CA ALA A 283 -5.50 1.59 -3.52
C ALA A 283 -5.25 2.26 -4.88
N THR A 284 -5.77 1.64 -5.94
CA THR A 284 -5.76 2.26 -7.26
C THR A 284 -6.72 3.46 -7.31
N ASP A 285 -6.50 4.36 -8.25
CA ASP A 285 -7.40 5.49 -8.47
C ASP A 285 -8.81 5.02 -8.87
N GLU A 286 -8.89 3.90 -9.59
CA GLU A 286 -10.15 3.27 -9.98
C GLU A 286 -10.96 2.85 -8.75
N ASP A 287 -10.31 2.16 -7.80
CA ASP A 287 -10.95 1.73 -6.56
C ASP A 287 -11.40 2.93 -5.73
N LYS A 288 -10.52 3.94 -5.59
CA LYS A 288 -10.86 5.19 -4.86
C LYS A 288 -12.03 5.94 -5.49
N ARG A 289 -12.04 6.11 -6.82
CA ARG A 289 -13.18 6.71 -7.54
C ARG A 289 -14.47 5.96 -7.27
N ARG A 290 -14.41 4.62 -7.32
CA ARG A 290 -15.59 3.79 -7.07
C ARG A 290 -16.16 3.99 -5.66
N LEU A 291 -15.29 4.11 -4.63
CA LEU A 291 -15.72 4.42 -3.27
C LEU A 291 -16.33 5.82 -3.16
N VAL A 292 -15.68 6.83 -3.73
CA VAL A 292 -16.15 8.22 -3.72
C VAL A 292 -17.50 8.34 -4.43
N ARG A 293 -17.69 7.70 -5.59
CA ARG A 293 -18.98 7.70 -6.32
C ARG A 293 -20.12 7.12 -5.51
N LYS A 294 -19.83 6.10 -4.70
CA LYS A 294 -20.82 5.48 -3.79
C LYS A 294 -21.12 6.33 -2.54
N GLY A 295 -20.41 7.44 -2.33
CA GLY A 295 -20.56 8.28 -1.15
C GLY A 295 -19.99 7.63 0.11
N ILE A 296 -18.92 6.84 -0.02
CA ILE A 296 -18.25 6.15 1.09
C ILE A 296 -17.07 7.01 1.57
N ALA A 297 -16.95 7.18 2.88
CA ALA A 297 -15.83 7.88 3.50
C ALA A 297 -14.51 7.16 3.20
N VAL A 298 -13.54 7.86 2.59
CA VAL A 298 -12.24 7.29 2.21
C VAL A 298 -11.15 7.70 3.19
N PHE A 299 -10.95 9.00 3.41
CA PHE A 299 -9.83 9.51 4.19
C PHE A 299 -9.72 8.94 5.61
N PRO A 300 -10.80 8.83 6.42
CA PRO A 300 -10.71 8.33 7.79
C PRO A 300 -10.26 6.87 7.88
N TYR A 301 -10.48 6.11 6.82
CA TYR A 301 -10.24 4.66 6.77
C TYR A 301 -9.12 4.27 5.78
N ASP A 302 -8.36 5.25 5.30
CA ASP A 302 -7.19 4.99 4.45
C ASP A 302 -5.98 4.66 5.32
N ALA A 303 -5.62 3.37 5.39
CA ALA A 303 -4.48 2.88 6.14
C ALA A 303 -3.20 2.78 5.29
N THR A 304 -3.14 3.46 4.15
CA THR A 304 -1.94 3.49 3.28
C THR A 304 -0.71 3.88 4.10
N CYS A 305 0.34 3.08 4.01
CA CYS A 305 1.60 3.36 4.70
C CYS A 305 2.22 4.67 4.20
N MET A 306 2.60 5.56 5.10
CA MET A 306 3.23 6.84 4.73
C MET A 306 4.52 6.67 3.89
N LEU A 307 5.19 5.52 3.97
CA LEU A 307 6.36 5.24 3.13
C LEU A 307 5.96 4.90 1.69
N VAL A 308 4.79 4.33 1.47
CA VAL A 308 4.19 4.16 0.13
C VAL A 308 3.78 5.51 -0.44
N GLU A 309 3.11 6.36 0.37
CA GLU A 309 2.77 7.72 -0.06
C GLU A 309 4.01 8.56 -0.40
N LYS A 310 5.12 8.34 0.33
CA LYS A 310 6.40 9.01 0.03
C LYS A 310 6.89 8.69 -1.38
N VAL A 311 6.73 7.45 -1.84
CA VAL A 311 7.01 7.05 -3.23
C VAL A 311 6.13 7.82 -4.21
N TRP A 312 4.82 7.93 -3.93
CA TRP A 312 3.88 8.67 -4.77
C TRP A 312 4.23 10.15 -4.87
N LYS A 313 4.61 10.78 -3.74
CA LYS A 313 5.05 12.19 -3.71
C LYS A 313 6.34 12.40 -4.51
N ALA A 314 7.30 11.49 -4.41
CA ALA A 314 8.51 11.52 -5.23
C ALA A 314 8.19 11.40 -6.73
N ALA A 315 7.33 10.44 -7.11
CA ALA A 315 6.90 10.26 -8.49
C ALA A 315 6.19 11.50 -9.06
N ARG A 316 5.34 12.14 -8.25
CA ARG A 316 4.68 13.42 -8.61
C ARG A 316 5.68 14.55 -8.81
N ALA A 317 6.67 14.67 -7.93
CA ALA A 317 7.71 15.68 -8.05
C ALA A 317 8.52 15.49 -9.34
N TYR A 318 8.92 14.25 -9.65
CA TYR A 318 9.60 13.93 -10.92
C TYR A 318 8.73 14.26 -12.15
N GLY A 319 7.43 13.98 -12.08
CA GLY A 319 6.50 14.34 -13.16
C GLY A 319 6.45 15.85 -13.41
N ARG A 320 6.43 16.68 -12.37
CA ARG A 320 6.47 18.15 -12.46
C ARG A 320 7.78 18.65 -13.09
N GLU A 321 8.87 17.91 -12.88
CA GLU A 321 10.19 18.21 -13.47
C GLU A 321 10.34 17.63 -14.89
N GLY A 322 9.31 17.02 -15.46
CA GLY A 322 9.28 16.47 -16.82
C GLY A 322 9.99 15.12 -16.99
N TYR A 323 10.16 14.36 -15.90
CA TYR A 323 10.67 12.99 -15.99
C TYR A 323 9.56 11.99 -16.28
N THR A 324 9.91 10.94 -17.02
CA THR A 324 9.16 9.68 -17.01
C THR A 324 9.56 8.86 -15.80
N VAL A 325 8.59 8.30 -15.10
CA VAL A 325 8.85 7.51 -13.89
C VAL A 325 8.96 6.03 -14.24
N VAL A 326 10.14 5.46 -13.99
CA VAL A 326 10.39 4.02 -14.04
C VAL A 326 10.11 3.42 -12.67
N ILE A 327 9.12 2.56 -12.56
CA ILE A 327 8.73 1.92 -11.29
C ILE A 327 9.37 0.54 -11.23
N HIS A 328 10.37 0.37 -10.37
CA HIS A 328 10.93 -0.94 -10.06
C HIS A 328 9.97 -1.70 -9.14
N GLY A 329 9.25 -2.68 -9.69
CA GLY A 329 8.22 -3.41 -8.96
C GLY A 329 7.62 -4.57 -9.73
N LYS A 330 6.95 -5.47 -9.02
CA LYS A 330 6.13 -6.52 -9.63
C LYS A 330 4.80 -5.91 -10.05
N HIS A 331 4.49 -5.87 -11.34
CA HIS A 331 3.29 -5.18 -11.86
C HIS A 331 1.97 -5.77 -11.32
N GLU A 332 1.95 -7.05 -10.96
CA GLU A 332 0.82 -7.72 -10.34
C GLU A 332 0.62 -7.41 -8.85
N HIS A 333 1.63 -6.84 -8.17
CA HIS A 333 1.57 -6.52 -6.74
C HIS A 333 0.72 -5.28 -6.47
N GLU A 334 -0.12 -5.32 -5.43
CA GLU A 334 -1.06 -4.24 -5.07
C GLU A 334 -0.37 -2.88 -4.92
N GLU A 335 0.75 -2.80 -4.19
CA GLU A 335 1.51 -1.57 -4.01
C GLU A 335 2.02 -0.99 -5.35
N THR A 336 2.49 -1.86 -6.26
CA THR A 336 2.98 -1.42 -7.58
C THR A 336 1.82 -0.91 -8.43
N LYS A 337 0.66 -1.58 -8.40
CA LYS A 337 -0.57 -1.11 -9.08
C LYS A 337 -1.02 0.24 -8.54
N ALA A 338 -1.06 0.42 -7.22
CA ALA A 338 -1.44 1.68 -6.59
C ALA A 338 -0.44 2.80 -6.94
N THR A 339 0.87 2.52 -6.88
CA THR A 339 1.92 3.46 -7.27
C THR A 339 1.82 3.85 -8.74
N PHE A 340 1.65 2.89 -9.64
CA PHE A 340 1.48 3.16 -11.07
C PHE A 340 0.21 3.99 -11.35
N SER A 341 -0.91 3.62 -10.72
CA SER A 341 -2.18 4.34 -10.85
C SER A 341 -2.05 5.80 -10.40
N ASN A 342 -1.42 6.05 -9.25
CA ASN A 342 -1.17 7.41 -8.77
C ASN A 342 -0.20 8.17 -9.69
N THR A 343 0.89 7.53 -10.12
CA THR A 343 1.95 8.16 -10.94
C THR A 343 1.43 8.63 -12.30
N ARG A 344 0.63 7.80 -13.00
CA ARG A 344 0.15 8.09 -14.36
C ARG A 344 -0.73 9.34 -14.49
N ARG A 345 -1.23 9.89 -13.38
CA ARG A 345 -1.92 11.18 -13.37
C ARG A 345 -0.98 12.37 -13.53
N HIS A 346 0.30 12.19 -13.23
CA HIS A 346 1.26 13.29 -13.10
C HIS A 346 2.47 13.15 -14.02
N ALA A 347 2.77 11.91 -14.47
CA ALA A 347 3.93 11.60 -15.30
C ALA A 347 3.65 10.39 -16.20
N PRO A 348 4.29 10.31 -17.38
CA PRO A 348 4.44 9.04 -18.07
C PRO A 348 5.16 8.04 -17.16
N ALA A 349 4.74 6.78 -17.18
CA ALA A 349 5.35 5.76 -16.33
C ALA A 349 5.49 4.43 -17.05
N VAL A 350 6.51 3.65 -16.65
CA VAL A 350 6.72 2.27 -17.07
C VAL A 350 7.18 1.44 -15.88
N ILE A 351 6.69 0.19 -15.77
CA ILE A 351 7.08 -0.73 -14.70
C ILE A 351 8.14 -1.69 -15.23
N VAL A 352 9.23 -1.83 -14.48
CA VAL A 352 10.27 -2.85 -14.68
C VAL A 352 10.35 -3.74 -13.44
N ARG A 353 10.40 -5.04 -13.66
CA ARG A 353 10.36 -6.03 -12.57
C ARG A 353 11.72 -6.23 -11.91
N ASN A 354 12.80 -6.17 -12.67
CA ASN A 354 14.17 -6.51 -12.26
C ASN A 354 15.20 -5.88 -13.20
N LEU A 355 16.48 -6.14 -12.93
CA LEU A 355 17.59 -5.63 -13.74
C LEU A 355 17.55 -6.13 -15.20
N GLU A 356 17.05 -7.34 -15.47
CA GLU A 356 16.94 -7.87 -16.84
C GLU A 356 15.97 -7.02 -17.67
N GLU A 357 14.76 -6.76 -17.14
CA GLU A 357 13.80 -5.85 -17.81
C GLU A 357 14.31 -4.42 -17.90
N ALA A 358 15.08 -3.94 -16.90
CA ALA A 358 15.73 -2.65 -16.97
C ALA A 358 16.79 -2.59 -18.09
N ARG A 359 17.53 -3.69 -18.33
CA ARG A 359 18.47 -3.80 -19.46
C ARG A 359 17.75 -3.77 -20.80
N GLN A 360 16.62 -4.48 -20.93
CA GLN A 360 15.78 -4.41 -22.13
C GLN A 360 15.29 -2.97 -22.40
N LEU A 361 14.85 -2.25 -21.36
CA LEU A 361 14.47 -0.84 -21.48
C LEU A 361 15.68 0.02 -21.84
N GLY A 362 16.85 -0.25 -21.26
CA GLY A 362 18.12 0.42 -21.54
C GLY A 362 18.58 0.27 -23.00
N GLU A 363 18.41 -0.91 -23.61
CA GLU A 363 18.68 -1.14 -25.04
C GLU A 363 17.78 -0.26 -25.92
N ILE A 364 16.50 -0.15 -25.57
CA ILE A 364 15.53 0.68 -26.28
C ILE A 364 15.91 2.17 -26.15
N ILE A 365 16.30 2.61 -24.96
CA ILE A 365 16.78 3.98 -24.69
C ILE A 365 18.04 4.27 -25.51
N ALA A 366 18.99 3.34 -25.57
CA ALA A 366 20.28 3.54 -26.25
C ALA A 366 20.17 3.62 -27.78
N SER A 367 19.08 3.13 -28.38
CA SER A 367 18.96 2.99 -29.84
C SER A 367 18.13 4.09 -30.49
N ASP A 368 18.56 4.53 -31.67
CA ASP A 368 17.77 5.37 -32.59
C ASP A 368 17.06 4.56 -33.67
N ASP A 369 17.33 3.25 -33.76
CA ASP A 369 16.69 2.35 -34.71
C ASP A 369 15.19 2.21 -34.38
N PRO A 370 14.29 2.57 -35.30
CA PRO A 370 12.85 2.43 -35.13
C PRO A 370 12.40 0.99 -34.81
N ALA A 371 13.10 -0.02 -35.36
CA ALA A 371 12.79 -1.43 -35.11
C ALA A 371 13.11 -1.83 -33.67
N VAL A 372 14.19 -1.32 -33.09
CA VAL A 372 14.52 -1.55 -31.68
C VAL A 372 13.52 -0.83 -30.76
N ARG A 373 13.20 0.43 -31.08
CA ARG A 373 12.21 1.22 -30.32
C ARG A 373 10.81 0.61 -30.36
N ALA A 374 10.41 0.02 -31.48
CA ALA A 374 9.11 -0.66 -31.62
C ALA A 374 8.96 -1.85 -30.66
N ARG A 375 10.06 -2.43 -30.15
CA ARG A 375 10.00 -3.53 -29.16
C ARG A 375 9.44 -3.11 -27.80
N PHE A 376 9.38 -1.81 -27.50
CA PHE A 376 8.89 -1.29 -26.22
C PHE A 376 7.46 -1.74 -25.90
N HIS A 377 6.53 -1.48 -26.81
CA HIS A 377 5.11 -1.74 -26.55
C HIS A 377 4.78 -3.21 -26.31
N PRO A 378 5.29 -4.19 -27.07
CA PRO A 378 5.08 -5.60 -26.74
C PRO A 378 5.82 -6.05 -25.49
N ALA A 379 7.04 -5.55 -25.22
CA ALA A 379 7.83 -5.94 -24.06
C ALA A 379 7.19 -5.44 -22.73
N PHE A 380 6.61 -4.24 -22.74
CA PHE A 380 6.01 -3.62 -21.57
C PHE A 380 4.48 -3.48 -21.67
N ALA A 381 3.81 -4.35 -22.43
CA ALA A 381 2.36 -4.34 -22.60
C ALA A 381 1.64 -4.38 -21.23
N GLY A 382 0.67 -3.46 -21.04
CA GLY A 382 -0.07 -3.32 -19.77
C GLY A 382 0.75 -2.74 -18.60
N ARG A 383 2.03 -2.39 -18.83
CA ARG A 383 2.96 -1.90 -17.80
C ARG A 383 3.48 -0.49 -18.07
N HIS A 384 2.90 0.24 -19.00
CA HIS A 384 3.20 1.65 -19.30
C HIS A 384 1.91 2.46 -19.40
N THR A 385 2.03 3.78 -19.25
CA THR A 385 0.88 4.69 -19.41
C THR A 385 0.31 4.64 -20.84
N PRO A 386 -1.02 4.77 -21.02
CA PRO A 386 -1.63 4.90 -22.34
C PRO A 386 -0.99 6.06 -23.14
N GLY A 387 -0.83 5.89 -24.46
CA GLY A 387 -0.23 6.90 -25.32
C GLY A 387 1.26 7.14 -25.09
N PHE A 388 1.99 6.17 -24.53
CA PHE A 388 3.43 6.30 -24.28
C PHE A 388 4.20 6.46 -25.58
N ASP A 389 4.89 7.59 -25.73
CA ASP A 389 5.78 7.91 -26.83
C ASP A 389 7.23 7.60 -26.43
N VAL A 390 7.81 6.56 -27.04
CA VAL A 390 9.14 6.07 -26.71
C VAL A 390 10.23 7.12 -26.98
N ALA A 391 10.11 7.91 -28.05
CA ALA A 391 11.10 8.91 -28.40
C ALA A 391 11.13 10.06 -27.40
N ARG A 392 9.96 10.54 -27.02
CA ARG A 392 9.79 11.69 -26.11
C ARG A 392 9.92 11.30 -24.65
N HIS A 393 9.21 10.24 -24.25
CA HIS A 393 9.08 9.91 -22.82
C HIS A 393 10.33 9.24 -22.23
N LEU A 394 11.21 8.66 -23.06
CA LEU A 394 12.49 8.11 -22.62
C LEU A 394 13.68 9.06 -22.74
N GLU A 395 13.48 10.37 -22.95
CA GLU A 395 14.55 11.35 -22.93
C GLU A 395 15.08 11.63 -21.52
N ARG A 396 14.21 11.59 -20.51
CA ARG A 396 14.53 11.79 -19.09
C ARG A 396 13.72 10.81 -18.25
N ILE A 397 14.41 10.08 -17.39
CA ILE A 397 13.75 9.10 -16.52
C ILE A 397 14.11 9.32 -15.05
N ALA A 398 13.22 8.97 -14.14
CA ALA A 398 13.51 8.86 -12.71
C ALA A 398 13.00 7.53 -12.19
N VAL A 399 13.78 6.87 -11.33
CA VAL A 399 13.44 5.55 -10.80
C VAL A 399 12.83 5.70 -9.41
N VAL A 400 11.67 5.07 -9.22
CA VAL A 400 11.05 4.81 -7.90
C VAL A 400 10.84 3.31 -7.75
N ASN A 401 10.59 2.82 -6.53
CA ASN A 401 10.50 1.38 -6.28
C ASN A 401 9.32 0.98 -5.41
N GLN A 402 8.88 -0.25 -5.58
CA GLN A 402 8.04 -0.95 -4.62
C GLN A 402 8.81 -1.08 -3.31
N THR A 403 8.24 -0.62 -2.19
CA THR A 403 8.93 -0.43 -0.90
C THR A 403 9.47 -1.73 -0.28
N THR A 404 8.97 -2.88 -0.71
CA THR A 404 9.30 -4.20 -0.16
C THR A 404 10.42 -4.94 -0.91
N LEU A 405 10.99 -4.35 -1.98
CA LEU A 405 12.07 -4.96 -2.76
C LEU A 405 13.46 -4.75 -2.12
N LEU A 406 14.46 -5.46 -2.64
CA LEU A 406 15.84 -5.30 -2.23
C LEU A 406 16.37 -3.96 -2.70
N MET A 407 16.97 -3.21 -1.77
CA MET A 407 17.56 -1.91 -2.06
C MET A 407 18.67 -2.00 -3.11
N ASN A 408 19.55 -2.97 -2.98
CA ASN A 408 20.67 -3.14 -3.90
C ASN A 408 20.22 -3.35 -5.34
N GLU A 409 19.14 -4.13 -5.58
CA GLU A 409 18.57 -4.33 -6.91
C GLU A 409 18.06 -2.99 -7.52
N THR A 410 17.43 -2.14 -6.71
CA THR A 410 16.99 -0.81 -7.17
C THR A 410 18.18 0.08 -7.53
N LEU A 411 19.22 0.08 -6.70
CA LEU A 411 20.43 0.86 -6.97
C LEU A 411 21.18 0.39 -8.23
N GLU A 412 21.25 -0.93 -8.46
CA GLU A 412 21.82 -1.51 -9.68
C GLU A 412 21.04 -1.08 -10.93
N ILE A 413 19.71 -1.06 -10.86
CA ILE A 413 18.86 -0.57 -11.94
C ILE A 413 19.12 0.92 -12.22
N ILE A 414 19.21 1.74 -11.19
CA ILE A 414 19.52 3.18 -11.33
C ILE A 414 20.89 3.37 -12.00
N GLU A 415 21.92 2.67 -11.52
CA GLU A 415 23.26 2.79 -12.07
C GLU A 415 23.34 2.27 -13.51
N HIS A 416 22.63 1.17 -13.83
CA HIS A 416 22.50 0.70 -15.20
C HIS A 416 21.92 1.80 -16.13
N PHE A 417 20.84 2.47 -15.72
CA PHE A 417 20.26 3.54 -16.53
C PHE A 417 21.23 4.73 -16.66
N ARG A 418 21.96 5.09 -15.61
CA ARG A 418 22.99 6.12 -15.69
C ARG A 418 24.06 5.78 -16.72
N ASP A 419 24.54 4.54 -16.74
CA ASP A 419 25.51 4.09 -17.74
C ASP A 419 24.95 4.14 -19.15
N VAL A 420 23.67 3.81 -19.35
CA VAL A 420 22.99 3.93 -20.64
C VAL A 420 22.95 5.38 -21.10
N TYR A 421 22.59 6.32 -20.20
CA TYR A 421 22.48 7.74 -20.55
C TYR A 421 23.85 8.40 -20.75
N ARG A 422 24.87 8.05 -19.94
CA ARG A 422 26.27 8.50 -20.16
C ARG A 422 26.77 8.09 -21.55
N ARG A 423 26.50 6.85 -21.96
CA ARG A 423 26.89 6.36 -23.29
C ARG A 423 26.15 7.06 -24.43
N ARG A 424 24.86 7.36 -24.23
CA ARG A 424 24.01 7.98 -25.26
C ARG A 424 24.20 9.49 -25.36
N TYR A 425 24.24 10.17 -24.21
CA TYR A 425 24.16 11.65 -24.13
C TYR A 425 25.43 12.31 -23.59
N GLY A 426 26.39 11.53 -23.11
CA GLY A 426 27.65 12.05 -22.54
C GLY A 426 27.58 12.38 -21.04
N ASP A 427 26.39 12.36 -20.45
CA ASP A 427 26.14 12.59 -19.02
C ASP A 427 24.96 11.78 -18.49
N ASP A 428 24.75 11.77 -17.16
CA ASP A 428 23.65 11.08 -16.49
C ASP A 428 22.64 12.04 -15.83
N GLN A 429 22.68 13.33 -16.15
CA GLN A 429 21.78 14.33 -15.56
C GLN A 429 20.31 14.12 -15.92
N ARG A 430 20.05 13.29 -16.92
CA ARG A 430 18.73 12.91 -17.39
C ARG A 430 18.13 11.73 -16.58
N VAL A 431 18.90 11.17 -15.62
CA VAL A 431 18.44 10.09 -14.74
C VAL A 431 18.27 10.62 -13.32
N GLY A 432 17.02 10.76 -12.88
CA GLY A 432 16.67 11.13 -11.52
C GLY A 432 16.59 9.92 -10.57
N GLY A 433 16.61 10.18 -9.27
CA GLY A 433 16.24 9.15 -8.29
C GLY A 433 17.37 8.43 -7.58
N SER A 434 18.50 9.05 -7.26
CA SER A 434 19.56 8.26 -6.61
C SER A 434 20.40 8.93 -5.53
N SER A 435 20.45 10.22 -5.49
CA SER A 435 21.21 10.92 -4.44
C SER A 435 20.46 10.99 -3.13
N ARG A 436 19.15 10.74 -3.17
CA ARG A 436 18.26 10.79 -2.02
C ARG A 436 17.59 9.43 -1.89
N ARG A 437 17.73 8.78 -0.75
CA ARG A 437 17.06 7.53 -0.35
C ARG A 437 15.53 7.68 -0.24
N ASP A 438 14.94 8.56 -1.06
CA ASP A 438 13.60 9.11 -0.84
C ASP A 438 12.47 8.14 -1.15
N THR A 439 12.75 7.06 -1.90
CA THR A 439 11.73 6.05 -2.26
C THR A 439 11.96 4.69 -1.60
N LEU A 440 13.10 4.48 -0.94
CA LEU A 440 13.40 3.24 -0.24
C LEU A 440 12.72 3.20 1.12
N CYS A 441 12.12 2.07 1.45
CA CYS A 441 11.52 1.85 2.76
C CYS A 441 12.61 1.59 3.81
N TYR A 442 12.78 2.53 4.75
CA TYR A 442 13.73 2.37 5.85
C TYR A 442 13.51 1.08 6.64
N ALA A 443 12.27 0.74 6.95
CA ALA A 443 11.96 -0.46 7.71
C ALA A 443 12.38 -1.75 6.97
N THR A 444 12.19 -1.79 5.65
CA THR A 444 12.64 -2.92 4.81
C THR A 444 14.17 -3.00 4.78
N GLN A 445 14.84 -1.86 4.62
CA GLN A 445 16.30 -1.79 4.59
C GLN A 445 16.91 -2.28 5.90
N VAL A 446 16.42 -1.78 7.04
CA VAL A 446 16.96 -2.15 8.35
C VAL A 446 16.81 -3.65 8.62
N ASN A 447 15.68 -4.26 8.21
CA ASN A 447 15.50 -5.70 8.31
C ASN A 447 16.49 -6.48 7.43
N GLN A 448 16.74 -6.03 6.20
CA GLN A 448 17.70 -6.67 5.29
C GLN A 448 19.13 -6.57 5.83
N ASP A 449 19.54 -5.40 6.31
CA ASP A 449 20.87 -5.15 6.87
C ASP A 449 21.11 -5.98 8.14
N ALA A 450 20.10 -6.06 9.03
CA ALA A 450 20.16 -6.86 10.24
C ALA A 450 20.27 -8.36 9.94
N LEU A 451 19.51 -8.83 8.95
CA LEU A 451 19.57 -10.21 8.49
C LEU A 451 20.94 -10.55 7.87
N THR A 452 21.48 -9.67 7.04
CA THR A 452 22.81 -9.86 6.42
C THR A 452 23.89 -10.00 7.48
N ARG A 453 23.84 -9.20 8.56
CA ARG A 453 24.76 -9.34 9.69
C ARG A 453 24.58 -10.67 10.43
N ALA A 454 23.33 -11.13 10.61
CA ALA A 454 23.04 -12.40 11.25
C ALA A 454 23.51 -13.62 10.43
N LEU A 455 23.48 -13.51 9.10
CA LEU A 455 23.94 -14.56 8.18
C LEU A 455 25.48 -14.71 8.15
N ALA A 456 26.23 -13.78 8.73
CA ALA A 456 27.68 -13.93 8.91
C ALA A 456 28.04 -14.96 10.00
N GLU A 457 27.09 -15.31 10.88
CA GLU A 457 27.28 -16.36 11.89
C GLU A 457 27.23 -17.76 11.26
N PRO A 458 27.96 -18.75 11.83
CA PRO A 458 27.82 -20.13 11.39
C PRO A 458 26.44 -20.69 11.77
N LEU A 459 25.67 -21.17 10.79
CA LEU A 459 24.27 -21.58 10.93
C LEU A 459 24.03 -22.99 10.38
N ASP A 460 23.24 -23.80 11.09
CA ASP A 460 22.74 -25.10 10.64
C ASP A 460 21.46 -24.98 9.83
N ALA A 461 20.59 -24.01 10.17
CA ALA A 461 19.35 -23.74 9.45
C ALA A 461 18.94 -22.26 9.60
N ALA A 462 18.11 -21.77 8.67
CA ALA A 462 17.45 -20.48 8.77
C ALA A 462 15.95 -20.60 8.47
N PHE A 463 15.12 -20.00 9.32
CA PHE A 463 13.68 -19.91 9.14
C PHE A 463 13.26 -18.46 8.89
N VAL A 464 12.65 -18.23 7.75
CA VAL A 464 12.06 -16.94 7.39
C VAL A 464 10.54 -17.10 7.39
N ILE A 465 9.89 -16.38 8.30
CA ILE A 465 8.48 -16.57 8.62
C ILE A 465 7.64 -15.44 8.03
N GLY A 466 6.55 -15.79 7.32
CA GLY A 466 5.57 -14.82 6.81
C GLY A 466 4.65 -15.37 5.75
N GLY A 467 3.76 -14.54 5.23
CA GLY A 467 2.79 -14.93 4.21
C GLY A 467 3.43 -15.25 2.87
N LYS A 468 2.89 -16.23 2.15
CA LYS A 468 3.36 -16.64 0.81
C LYS A 468 3.34 -15.49 -0.21
N ASN A 469 2.39 -14.55 -0.06
CA ASN A 469 2.26 -13.38 -0.93
C ASN A 469 3.14 -12.20 -0.48
N SER A 470 3.83 -12.30 0.69
CA SER A 470 4.66 -11.23 1.22
C SER A 470 5.95 -11.08 0.43
N SER A 471 6.04 -10.00 -0.35
CA SER A 471 7.25 -9.65 -1.09
C SER A 471 8.45 -9.43 -0.15
N ASN A 472 8.25 -8.75 0.99
CA ASN A 472 9.32 -8.54 1.98
C ASN A 472 9.84 -9.86 2.54
N THR A 473 8.97 -10.79 2.97
CA THR A 473 9.37 -12.11 3.48
C THR A 473 10.16 -12.89 2.43
N TYR A 474 9.71 -12.86 1.18
CA TYR A 474 10.41 -13.53 0.09
C TYR A 474 11.82 -12.96 -0.14
N GLN A 475 12.00 -11.64 -0.07
CA GLN A 475 13.32 -11.03 -0.22
C GLN A 475 14.27 -11.44 0.93
N LEU A 476 13.79 -11.48 2.17
CA LEU A 476 14.57 -11.98 3.30
C LEU A 476 14.94 -13.46 3.12
N PHE A 477 14.01 -14.27 2.61
CA PHE A 477 14.28 -15.67 2.30
C PHE A 477 15.38 -15.83 1.22
N ARG A 478 15.35 -15.02 0.14
CA ARG A 478 16.39 -15.04 -0.90
C ARG A 478 17.79 -14.81 -0.33
N LEU A 479 17.94 -13.86 0.62
CA LEU A 479 19.23 -13.64 1.29
C LEU A 479 19.69 -14.88 2.08
N CYS A 480 18.78 -15.52 2.78
CA CYS A 480 19.08 -16.77 3.50
C CYS A 480 19.43 -17.92 2.53
N GLU A 481 18.68 -18.06 1.45
CA GLU A 481 18.89 -19.10 0.44
C GLU A 481 20.23 -18.96 -0.28
N GLN A 482 20.63 -17.73 -0.62
CA GLN A 482 21.93 -17.45 -1.22
C GLN A 482 23.10 -17.88 -0.32
N THR A 483 22.94 -17.75 1.00
CA THR A 483 23.99 -18.08 1.98
C THR A 483 23.97 -19.57 2.38
N LEU A 484 22.78 -20.13 2.61
CA LEU A 484 22.60 -21.45 3.26
C LEU A 484 22.05 -22.53 2.30
N GLY A 485 21.60 -22.14 1.10
CA GLY A 485 21.00 -23.06 0.13
C GLY A 485 19.78 -23.76 0.71
N VAL A 486 19.75 -25.08 0.60
CA VAL A 486 18.63 -25.94 1.05
C VAL A 486 18.38 -25.93 2.56
N ARG A 487 19.25 -25.31 3.36
CA ARG A 487 19.07 -25.13 4.82
C ARG A 487 18.27 -23.87 5.17
N ALA A 488 17.88 -23.07 4.18
CA ALA A 488 16.97 -21.97 4.34
C ALA A 488 15.53 -22.42 4.11
N PHE A 489 14.63 -22.06 5.02
CA PHE A 489 13.22 -22.44 4.97
C PHE A 489 12.33 -21.18 4.95
N PHE A 490 11.40 -21.10 4.00
CA PHE A 490 10.32 -20.13 3.97
C PHE A 490 9.06 -20.82 4.48
N ILE A 491 8.55 -20.40 5.62
CA ILE A 491 7.39 -20.99 6.29
C ILE A 491 6.38 -19.89 6.69
N GLN A 492 5.13 -20.29 6.94
CA GLN A 492 4.10 -19.36 7.43
C GLN A 492 3.95 -19.41 8.95
N SER A 493 4.10 -20.59 9.55
CA SER A 493 3.98 -20.79 11.00
C SER A 493 4.72 -22.07 11.45
N GLU A 494 4.62 -22.38 12.74
CA GLU A 494 5.13 -23.62 13.36
C GLU A 494 4.47 -24.88 12.77
N ALA A 495 3.25 -24.78 12.24
CA ALA A 495 2.55 -25.91 11.60
C ALA A 495 3.29 -26.45 10.37
N ASN A 496 4.13 -25.64 9.73
CA ASN A 496 4.99 -26.09 8.64
C ASN A 496 6.14 -27.00 9.12
N ILE A 497 6.42 -27.08 10.42
CA ILE A 497 7.41 -27.98 11.00
C ILE A 497 6.69 -29.23 11.52
N THR A 498 6.76 -30.32 10.80
CA THR A 498 6.01 -31.55 11.11
C THR A 498 6.53 -32.25 12.36
N THR A 499 5.72 -33.17 12.94
CA THR A 499 6.14 -33.98 14.11
C THR A 499 7.28 -34.95 13.80
N HIS A 500 7.49 -35.25 12.52
CA HIS A 500 8.53 -36.18 12.06
C HIS A 500 9.88 -35.53 11.78
N GLY A 501 10.07 -34.24 12.18
CA GLY A 501 11.33 -33.53 11.95
C GLY A 501 11.56 -33.15 10.49
N THR A 502 10.50 -32.89 9.76
CA THR A 502 10.55 -32.32 8.40
C THR A 502 9.91 -30.95 8.36
N VAL A 503 10.23 -30.16 7.36
CA VAL A 503 9.70 -28.80 7.15
C VAL A 503 9.03 -28.74 5.79
N ASP A 504 7.76 -28.34 5.79
CA ASP A 504 7.02 -27.98 4.59
C ASP A 504 7.39 -26.57 4.16
N HIS A 505 8.39 -26.50 3.31
CA HIS A 505 8.99 -25.27 2.81
C HIS A 505 8.27 -24.78 1.56
N TYR A 506 8.00 -23.48 1.50
CA TYR A 506 7.40 -22.85 0.33
C TYR A 506 8.46 -22.44 -0.69
N VAL A 507 8.35 -22.96 -1.93
CA VAL A 507 9.19 -22.60 -3.06
C VAL A 507 8.45 -21.69 -4.01
N TYR A 508 9.01 -20.51 -4.26
CA TYR A 508 8.46 -19.54 -5.20
C TYR A 508 8.98 -19.84 -6.62
N LEU A 509 8.07 -20.12 -7.54
CA LEU A 509 8.42 -20.49 -8.93
C LEU A 509 8.36 -19.32 -9.93
N GLY A 510 8.10 -18.09 -9.44
CA GLY A 510 7.82 -16.92 -10.27
C GLY A 510 6.33 -16.76 -10.59
N GLY A 511 5.91 -15.53 -10.92
CA GLY A 511 4.48 -15.21 -11.04
C GLY A 511 3.76 -15.36 -9.70
N SER A 512 2.56 -15.89 -9.70
CA SER A 512 1.76 -16.16 -8.49
C SER A 512 1.73 -17.64 -8.10
N GLN A 513 2.55 -18.46 -8.73
CA GLN A 513 2.61 -19.90 -8.47
C GLN A 513 3.80 -20.24 -7.60
N GLY A 514 3.55 -21.01 -6.55
CA GLY A 514 4.55 -21.61 -5.71
C GLY A 514 4.10 -23.03 -5.35
N ARG A 515 5.06 -23.84 -4.93
CA ARG A 515 4.81 -25.20 -4.44
C ARG A 515 5.35 -25.37 -3.04
N THR A 516 4.83 -26.33 -2.32
CA THR A 516 5.40 -26.76 -1.05
C THR A 516 6.30 -27.94 -1.29
N GLU A 517 7.52 -27.91 -0.73
CA GLU A 517 8.45 -29.02 -0.69
C GLU A 517 8.69 -29.41 0.76
N THR A 518 8.67 -30.71 1.02
CA THR A 518 9.03 -31.25 2.34
C THR A 518 10.51 -31.56 2.37
N ARG A 519 11.23 -30.97 3.32
CA ARG A 519 12.67 -31.15 3.53
C ARG A 519 12.98 -31.58 4.96
N PRO A 520 14.03 -32.38 5.23
CA PRO A 520 14.41 -32.69 6.60
C PRO A 520 14.84 -31.43 7.36
N LEU A 521 14.45 -31.34 8.62
CA LEU A 521 14.79 -30.21 9.51
C LEU A 521 16.31 -30.17 9.77
N TRP A 522 16.90 -31.31 10.04
CA TRP A 522 18.34 -31.45 10.31
C TRP A 522 19.02 -32.40 9.31
N ARG A 523 20.29 -32.11 9.02
CA ARG A 523 21.14 -32.98 8.23
C ARG A 523 21.91 -34.01 9.08
N ASP A 524 22.13 -33.68 10.36
CA ASP A 524 22.85 -34.48 11.33
C ASP A 524 22.23 -34.29 12.72
N HIS A 525 22.72 -35.00 13.73
CA HIS A 525 22.28 -34.95 15.12
C HIS A 525 23.28 -34.23 16.05
N VAL A 526 24.25 -33.49 15.49
CA VAL A 526 25.23 -32.75 16.30
C VAL A 526 24.53 -31.60 17.02
N THR A 527 24.78 -31.44 18.30
CA THR A 527 24.28 -30.33 19.15
C THR A 527 25.46 -29.55 19.74
N PRO A 528 25.29 -28.26 20.08
CA PRO A 528 24.08 -27.45 19.90
C PRO A 528 23.86 -27.09 18.44
N LYS A 529 22.59 -27.08 18.01
CA LYS A 529 22.19 -26.53 16.72
C LYS A 529 22.20 -25.01 16.76
N ARG A 530 22.63 -24.37 15.66
CA ARG A 530 22.57 -22.91 15.47
C ARG A 530 21.52 -22.57 14.44
N VAL A 531 20.47 -21.90 14.85
CA VAL A 531 19.28 -21.66 14.03
C VAL A 531 18.98 -20.17 13.92
N LEU A 532 19.01 -19.64 12.72
CA LEU A 532 18.52 -18.29 12.48
C LEU A 532 16.99 -18.31 12.38
N VAL A 533 16.32 -17.41 13.10
CA VAL A 533 14.88 -17.21 12.97
C VAL A 533 14.60 -15.72 12.74
N THR A 534 13.84 -15.43 11.70
CA THR A 534 13.40 -14.06 11.39
C THR A 534 11.99 -14.05 10.85
N GLY A 535 11.31 -12.91 10.97
CA GLY A 535 9.99 -12.66 10.40
C GLY A 535 10.00 -11.49 9.44
N GLY A 536 9.24 -11.59 8.35
CA GLY A 536 9.00 -10.46 7.46
C GLY A 536 8.28 -9.31 8.16
N ALA A 537 8.24 -8.13 7.52
CA ALA A 537 7.62 -6.90 8.05
C ALA A 537 6.11 -7.04 8.36
N SER A 538 5.47 -8.09 7.90
CA SER A 538 4.08 -8.47 8.18
C SER A 538 3.94 -9.69 9.11
N CYS A 539 5.01 -10.14 9.79
CA CYS A 539 4.99 -11.31 10.65
C CYS A 539 4.76 -10.92 12.11
N PRO A 540 3.70 -11.42 12.77
CA PRO A 540 3.45 -11.24 14.20
C PRO A 540 4.51 -11.92 15.08
N ASP A 541 4.81 -11.32 16.23
CA ASP A 541 5.79 -11.82 17.17
C ASP A 541 5.41 -13.18 17.78
N GLY A 542 4.12 -13.42 18.01
CA GLY A 542 3.61 -14.70 18.53
C GLY A 542 3.97 -15.89 17.64
N ILE A 543 3.86 -15.73 16.32
CA ILE A 543 4.22 -16.81 15.38
C ILE A 543 5.73 -17.13 15.45
N ILE A 544 6.57 -16.12 15.60
CA ILE A 544 8.02 -16.32 15.76
C ILE A 544 8.31 -17.15 17.02
N GLN A 545 7.66 -16.83 18.13
CA GLN A 545 7.80 -17.59 19.38
C GLN A 545 7.27 -19.03 19.23
N GLN A 546 6.15 -19.23 18.56
CA GLN A 546 5.59 -20.56 18.29
C GLN A 546 6.56 -21.43 17.48
N VAL A 547 7.21 -20.85 16.47
CA VAL A 547 8.25 -21.56 15.68
C VAL A 547 9.44 -21.94 16.57
N ILE A 548 9.94 -21.06 17.42
CA ILE A 548 11.03 -21.37 18.38
C ILE A 548 10.60 -22.50 19.32
N THR A 549 9.39 -22.43 19.88
CA THR A 549 8.83 -23.46 20.76
C THR A 549 8.71 -24.79 20.04
N ARG A 550 8.28 -24.78 18.78
CA ARG A 550 8.16 -25.97 17.95
C ARG A 550 9.52 -26.63 17.67
N ILE A 551 10.53 -25.84 17.36
CA ILE A 551 11.90 -26.36 17.15
C ILE A 551 12.45 -26.95 18.47
N ASN A 552 12.22 -26.27 19.59
CA ASN A 552 12.64 -26.78 20.91
C ASN A 552 12.04 -28.17 21.23
N SER A 553 10.81 -28.44 20.77
CA SER A 553 10.13 -29.72 21.04
C SER A 553 10.82 -30.97 20.43
N PHE A 554 11.83 -30.78 19.55
CA PHE A 554 12.64 -31.88 19.00
C PHE A 554 13.83 -32.26 19.86
N PHE A 555 14.06 -31.54 20.97
CA PHE A 555 15.16 -31.83 21.89
C PHE A 555 14.62 -32.31 23.23
N PRO A 556 15.32 -33.23 23.93
CA PRO A 556 14.93 -33.66 25.27
C PRO A 556 14.84 -32.47 26.23
N ALA A 557 13.80 -32.42 27.07
CA ALA A 557 13.59 -31.32 28.01
C ALA A 557 14.79 -31.05 28.93
N GLY A 558 15.50 -32.10 29.35
CA GLY A 558 16.71 -31.98 30.18
C GLY A 558 17.93 -31.36 29.49
N GLN A 559 17.89 -31.19 28.15
CA GLN A 559 18.92 -30.51 27.37
C GLN A 559 18.56 -29.08 27.03
N LEU A 560 17.36 -28.62 27.42
CA LEU A 560 16.87 -27.29 27.13
C LEU A 560 16.80 -26.43 28.41
N ARG A 561 17.20 -25.20 28.28
CA ARG A 561 16.99 -24.16 29.29
C ARG A 561 15.55 -23.62 29.19
N PRO A 562 14.89 -23.32 30.32
CA PRO A 562 13.57 -22.69 30.31
C PRO A 562 13.58 -21.32 29.64
N ALA A 563 12.54 -21.00 28.85
CA ALA A 563 12.44 -19.72 28.15
C ALA A 563 12.53 -18.50 29.09
N ALA A 564 11.97 -18.61 30.31
CA ALA A 564 12.04 -17.56 31.31
C ALA A 564 13.49 -17.27 31.81
N GLU A 565 14.38 -18.26 31.74
CA GLU A 565 15.81 -18.03 32.07
C GLU A 565 16.53 -17.33 30.92
N VAL A 566 16.21 -17.74 29.68
CA VAL A 566 16.77 -17.11 28.47
C VAL A 566 16.34 -15.64 28.39
N VAL A 567 15.06 -15.32 28.70
CA VAL A 567 14.58 -13.93 28.76
C VAL A 567 15.33 -13.14 29.83
N ARG A 568 15.52 -13.70 31.05
CA ARG A 568 16.28 -13.03 32.13
C ARG A 568 17.75 -12.74 31.76
N ASP A 569 18.35 -13.60 30.92
CA ASP A 569 19.73 -13.37 30.46
C ASP A 569 19.82 -12.19 29.48
N LEU A 570 18.74 -11.91 28.73
CA LEU A 570 18.66 -10.75 27.83
C LEU A 570 18.41 -9.42 28.58
N GLU A 571 17.86 -9.47 29.79
CA GLU A 571 17.53 -8.31 30.61
C GLU A 571 18.72 -7.86 31.50
N ARG A 572 19.77 -8.67 31.61
CA ARG A 572 21.03 -8.37 32.32
C ARG A 572 22.01 -7.65 31.40
#